data_f42f578b7e1fa483fc9080b401fe94ea
#
_entry.id   f42f578b7e1fa483fc9080b401fe94ea
#
_cell.length_a   1.000
_cell.length_b   1.000
_cell.length_c   1.000
_cell.angle_alpha   90.00
_cell.angle_beta   90.00
_cell.angle_gamma   90.00
#
_symmetry.space_group_name_H-M   'P 1'
#
loop_
_entity.id
_entity.type
_entity.pdbx_description
1 polymer ?
#
loop_
_entity_poly.entity_id
_entity_poly.type
_entity_poly.pdbx_seq_one_letter_code
_entity_poly.pdbx_strand_id
1 'polypeptide(L)'
;MLKAAERDGDLLEVLLLSPELVYQFKLFEHIVAHRRKQKLDIRMPFHHLKSSGVWTPLDKHGEPSMHRSVTTCARIDPDFRAACLDAEFRLRAAAILIEKYFRPEEQIALREIMGLPADVVIPELDSDETPEQEARSEGRSARFRLDVVPAYNYTCALTGYRIITVDRGTIVDAAHIAPFRSSKNNDVRNGLSLCKNAHWLFDVGLWSLDDDFRVFVAEAAFDEDSPDQTPLKQMIGRRIRLPREERHWPLTANLAAHRKLHGLG
;
A
#
# COMPACT_ATOMS: atom_id res chain seq x y z
N MET A 1 6.02 7.87 8.63
CA MET A 1 6.68 9.16 8.29
C MET A 1 7.64 9.02 7.12
N LEU A 2 8.74 8.25 7.20
CA LEU A 2 9.73 8.15 6.13
C LEU A 2 9.12 7.77 4.76
N LYS A 3 8.20 6.79 4.73
CA LYS A 3 7.47 6.43 3.50
C LYS A 3 6.47 7.49 3.03
N ALA A 4 5.87 8.25 3.93
CA ALA A 4 5.00 9.38 3.55
C ALA A 4 5.82 10.50 2.88
N ALA A 5 6.99 10.85 3.44
CA ALA A 5 7.89 11.82 2.84
C ALA A 5 8.41 11.38 1.46
N GLU A 6 8.70 10.08 1.28
CA GLU A 6 9.10 9.53 -0.02
C GLU A 6 7.99 9.66 -1.07
N ARG A 7 6.75 9.34 -0.70
CA ARG A 7 5.61 9.35 -1.60
C ARG A 7 5.14 10.75 -1.95
N ASP A 8 4.96 11.59 -0.94
CA ASP A 8 4.27 12.89 -1.06
C ASP A 8 5.23 14.04 -1.37
N GLY A 9 6.55 13.80 -1.28
CA GLY A 9 7.59 14.81 -1.52
C GLY A 9 7.65 15.92 -0.46
N ASP A 10 6.78 15.86 0.55
CA ASP A 10 6.77 16.73 1.74
C ASP A 10 6.16 15.99 2.93
N LEU A 11 6.49 16.43 4.13
CA LEU A 11 5.80 16.02 5.36
C LEU A 11 4.99 17.18 5.88
N LEU A 12 3.72 16.95 6.18
CA LEU A 12 2.89 17.91 6.86
C LEU A 12 3.50 18.27 8.22
N GLU A 13 3.42 19.54 8.62
CA GLU A 13 3.84 19.97 9.95
C GLU A 13 3.08 19.23 11.05
N VAL A 14 1.80 18.99 10.81
CA VAL A 14 0.92 18.24 11.72
C VAL A 14 0.42 16.99 11.02
N LEU A 15 0.80 15.83 11.55
CA LEU A 15 0.34 14.53 11.08
C LEU A 15 -0.91 14.12 11.85
N LEU A 16 -2.00 13.86 11.13
CA LEU A 16 -3.25 13.38 11.72
C LEU A 16 -3.19 11.87 11.97
N LEU A 17 -3.81 11.43 13.07
CA LEU A 17 -4.13 10.03 13.28
C LEU A 17 -5.32 9.65 12.39
N SER A 18 -5.07 9.55 11.11
CA SER A 18 -6.08 9.31 10.08
C SER A 18 -6.24 7.83 9.74
N PRO A 19 -7.37 7.42 9.15
CA PRO A 19 -7.55 6.07 8.65
C PRO A 19 -6.47 5.63 7.64
N GLU A 20 -5.95 6.57 6.85
CA GLU A 20 -4.87 6.33 5.89
C GLU A 20 -3.57 5.94 6.60
N LEU A 21 -3.21 6.65 7.68
CA LEU A 21 -2.06 6.32 8.50
C LEU A 21 -2.23 4.95 9.18
N VAL A 22 -3.43 4.66 9.66
CA VAL A 22 -3.75 3.35 10.26
C VAL A 22 -3.61 2.22 9.24
N TYR A 23 -4.08 2.41 8.01
CA TYR A 23 -3.89 1.44 6.94
C TYR A 23 -2.41 1.14 6.71
N GLN A 24 -1.58 2.19 6.58
CA GLN A 24 -0.14 2.03 6.40
C GLN A 24 0.50 1.29 7.58
N PHE A 25 0.15 1.64 8.81
CA PHE A 25 0.65 0.97 10.00
C PHE A 25 0.30 -0.53 10.03
N LYS A 26 -0.91 -0.89 9.61
CA LYS A 26 -1.36 -2.28 9.58
C LYS A 26 -0.59 -3.15 8.60
N LEU A 27 -0.03 -2.59 7.54
CA LEU A 27 0.82 -3.34 6.61
C LEU A 27 2.13 -3.83 7.26
N PHE A 28 2.53 -3.23 8.38
CA PHE A 28 3.67 -3.68 9.19
C PHE A 28 3.26 -4.61 10.34
N GLU A 29 1.95 -4.70 10.67
CA GLU A 29 1.46 -5.42 11.85
C GLU A 29 1.84 -6.90 11.82
N HIS A 30 1.70 -7.56 10.67
CA HIS A 30 1.95 -8.98 10.54
C HIS A 30 3.42 -9.36 10.78
N ILE A 31 4.38 -8.48 10.44
CA ILE A 31 5.82 -8.72 10.64
C ILE A 31 6.15 -8.93 12.12
N VAL A 32 5.48 -8.20 13.00
CA VAL A 32 5.72 -8.23 14.44
C VAL A 32 4.60 -8.92 15.24
N ALA A 33 3.61 -9.49 14.56
CA ALA A 33 2.43 -10.10 15.19
C ALA A 33 2.80 -11.23 16.17
N HIS A 34 3.86 -11.99 15.87
CA HIS A 34 4.36 -13.09 16.72
C HIS A 34 4.91 -12.64 18.06
N ARG A 35 5.28 -11.34 18.21
CA ARG A 35 5.83 -10.82 19.48
C ARG A 35 4.78 -10.63 20.57
N ARG A 36 3.49 -10.54 20.21
CA ARG A 36 2.42 -10.14 21.14
C ARG A 36 1.17 -10.99 20.96
N LYS A 37 0.53 -11.31 22.10
CA LYS A 37 -0.79 -11.95 22.11
C LYS A 37 -1.94 -10.97 21.82
N GLN A 38 -1.69 -9.65 21.89
CA GLN A 38 -2.69 -8.62 21.69
C GLN A 38 -2.46 -7.92 20.35
N LYS A 39 -3.57 -7.55 19.72
CA LYS A 39 -3.58 -6.75 18.50
C LYS A 39 -2.85 -5.42 18.69
N LEU A 40 -2.07 -5.02 17.70
CA LEU A 40 -1.36 -3.74 17.72
C LEU A 40 -2.36 -2.58 17.68
N ASP A 41 -2.11 -1.57 18.52
CA ASP A 41 -2.86 -0.31 18.54
C ASP A 41 -1.92 0.83 18.14
N ILE A 42 -2.18 1.44 17.00
CA ILE A 42 -1.38 2.57 16.48
C ILE A 42 -1.33 3.76 17.45
N ARG A 43 -2.35 3.93 18.28
CA ARG A 43 -2.39 4.99 19.30
C ARG A 43 -1.22 4.90 20.28
N MET A 44 -0.71 3.69 20.50
CA MET A 44 0.44 3.47 21.39
C MET A 44 1.70 4.14 20.86
N PRO A 45 2.27 3.75 19.69
CA PRO A 45 3.45 4.44 19.16
C PRO A 45 3.16 5.91 18.85
N PHE A 46 1.97 6.23 18.34
CA PHE A 46 1.59 7.59 17.98
C PHE A 46 1.67 8.56 19.16
N HIS A 47 1.22 8.15 20.35
CA HIS A 47 1.33 8.96 21.56
C HIS A 47 2.73 8.90 22.19
N HIS A 48 3.34 7.71 22.26
CA HIS A 48 4.59 7.50 23.00
C HIS A 48 5.85 7.96 22.29
N LEU A 49 5.79 8.25 20.98
CA LEU A 49 6.91 8.86 20.25
C LEU A 49 7.30 10.25 20.77
N LYS A 50 6.52 10.86 21.69
CA LYS A 50 6.89 12.10 22.37
C LYS A 50 8.29 12.07 23.02
N SER A 51 8.75 10.91 23.45
CA SER A 51 10.08 10.73 24.03
C SER A 51 11.23 10.81 23.03
N SER A 52 10.94 10.82 21.73
CA SER A 52 11.94 10.92 20.67
C SER A 52 12.49 12.34 20.46
N GLY A 53 11.87 13.36 21.01
CA GLY A 53 12.21 14.77 20.79
C GLY A 53 11.74 15.36 19.46
N VAL A 54 11.41 14.51 18.46
CA VAL A 54 11.00 14.94 17.12
C VAL A 54 9.47 14.87 16.90
N TRP A 55 8.73 14.57 17.97
CA TRP A 55 7.32 14.26 17.91
C TRP A 55 6.56 14.83 19.11
N THR A 56 5.60 15.73 18.89
CA THR A 56 4.73 16.28 19.93
C THR A 56 3.29 15.84 19.69
N PRO A 57 2.75 14.88 20.46
CA PRO A 57 1.35 14.48 20.35
C PRO A 57 0.42 15.61 20.81
N LEU A 58 -0.62 15.86 20.04
CA LEU A 58 -1.60 16.93 20.29
C LEU A 58 -3.01 16.34 20.38
N ASP A 59 -3.87 17.03 21.09
CA ASP A 59 -5.31 16.76 21.16
C ASP A 59 -6.07 17.44 20.00
N LYS A 60 -7.40 17.32 20.01
CA LYS A 60 -8.27 17.92 19.00
C LYS A 60 -8.26 19.46 18.97
N HIS A 61 -7.71 20.11 19.99
CA HIS A 61 -7.59 21.56 20.10
C HIS A 61 -6.19 22.05 19.69
N GLY A 62 -5.27 21.14 19.39
CA GLY A 62 -3.89 21.46 19.04
C GLY A 62 -2.98 21.64 20.26
N GLU A 63 -3.45 21.31 21.46
CA GLU A 63 -2.68 21.38 22.69
C GLU A 63 -1.92 20.07 22.95
N PRO A 64 -0.76 20.12 23.64
CA PRO A 64 0.01 18.93 23.98
C PRO A 64 -0.82 17.88 24.72
N SER A 65 -0.93 16.70 24.15
CA SER A 65 -1.76 15.63 24.67
C SER A 65 -1.07 14.90 25.82
N MET A 66 -1.74 14.80 26.95
CA MET A 66 -1.26 14.08 28.14
C MET A 66 -1.63 12.58 28.10
N HIS A 67 -2.60 12.19 27.28
CA HIS A 67 -3.14 10.83 27.26
C HIS A 67 -3.39 10.34 25.82
N ARG A 68 -3.07 9.06 25.55
CA ARG A 68 -3.28 8.44 24.24
C ARG A 68 -4.72 8.47 23.75
N SER A 69 -5.70 8.44 24.65
CA SER A 69 -7.12 8.46 24.32
C SER A 69 -7.62 9.78 23.73
N VAL A 70 -6.90 10.88 23.99
CA VAL A 70 -7.23 12.21 23.50
C VAL A 70 -6.28 12.69 22.40
N THR A 71 -5.22 11.93 22.10
CA THR A 71 -4.28 12.25 21.02
C THR A 71 -4.96 12.02 19.66
N THR A 72 -5.04 13.05 18.85
CA THR A 72 -5.68 13.04 17.53
C THR A 72 -4.71 13.39 16.41
N CYS A 73 -3.63 14.11 16.73
CA CYS A 73 -2.59 14.48 15.78
C CYS A 73 -1.25 14.62 16.49
N ALA A 74 -0.20 14.85 15.73
CA ALA A 74 1.13 15.14 16.27
C ALA A 74 1.83 16.17 15.40
N ARG A 75 2.51 17.13 16.06
CA ARG A 75 3.42 18.07 15.41
C ARG A 75 4.77 17.40 15.24
N ILE A 76 5.33 17.52 14.05
CA ILE A 76 6.65 17.01 13.72
C ILE A 76 7.65 18.15 13.84
N ASP A 77 8.79 17.88 14.46
CA ASP A 77 9.87 18.83 14.56
C ASP A 77 10.32 19.33 13.17
N PRO A 78 10.51 20.66 12.98
CA PRO A 78 10.84 21.23 11.67
C PRO A 78 12.15 20.70 11.07
N ASP A 79 13.19 20.54 11.88
CA ASP A 79 14.50 20.08 11.40
C ASP A 79 14.42 18.60 10.98
N PHE A 80 13.73 17.78 11.77
CA PHE A 80 13.47 16.39 11.41
C PHE A 80 12.60 16.27 10.15
N ARG A 81 11.61 17.15 10.00
CA ARG A 81 10.77 17.23 8.80
C ARG A 81 11.61 17.55 7.57
N ALA A 82 12.46 18.57 7.66
CA ALA A 82 13.37 18.95 6.59
C ALA A 82 14.33 17.80 6.22
N ALA A 83 14.92 17.13 7.21
CA ALA A 83 15.78 15.97 6.99
C ALA A 83 15.05 14.82 6.28
N CYS A 84 13.76 14.62 6.57
CA CYS A 84 12.97 13.58 5.90
C CYS A 84 12.72 13.84 4.39
N LEU A 85 12.97 15.03 3.87
CA LEU A 85 12.93 15.32 2.43
C LEU A 85 14.14 14.75 1.70
N ASP A 86 15.26 14.58 2.39
CA ASP A 86 16.46 13.95 1.84
C ASP A 86 16.30 12.44 1.73
N ALA A 87 16.56 11.90 0.53
CA ALA A 87 16.42 10.47 0.27
C ALA A 87 17.46 9.62 1.01
N GLU A 88 18.69 10.12 1.11
CA GLU A 88 19.78 9.42 1.81
C GLU A 88 19.50 9.36 3.32
N PHE A 89 19.02 10.47 3.89
CA PHE A 89 18.59 10.48 5.30
C PHE A 89 17.48 9.46 5.56
N ARG A 90 16.45 9.40 4.71
CA ARG A 90 15.37 8.42 4.87
C ARG A 90 15.87 6.99 4.87
N LEU A 91 16.75 6.64 3.92
CA LEU A 91 17.31 5.29 3.82
C LEU A 91 18.18 4.94 5.04
N ARG A 92 19.05 5.85 5.46
CA ARG A 92 19.88 5.65 6.66
C ARG A 92 19.05 5.53 7.94
N ALA A 93 18.06 6.41 8.12
CA ALA A 93 17.18 6.36 9.28
C ALA A 93 16.39 5.05 9.33
N ALA A 94 15.86 4.60 8.18
CA ALA A 94 15.16 3.33 8.10
C ALA A 94 16.09 2.15 8.43
N ALA A 95 17.31 2.12 7.89
CA ALA A 95 18.27 1.05 8.15
C ALA A 95 18.63 0.97 9.65
N ILE A 96 18.95 2.11 10.28
CA ILE A 96 19.27 2.18 11.71
C ILE A 96 18.09 1.71 12.58
N LEU A 97 16.86 2.16 12.26
CA LEU A 97 15.68 1.75 13.02
C LEU A 97 15.42 0.24 12.90
N ILE A 98 15.57 -0.31 11.70
CA ILE A 98 15.38 -1.74 11.45
C ILE A 98 16.43 -2.55 12.21
N GLU A 99 17.70 -2.21 12.09
CA GLU A 99 18.79 -2.90 12.75
C GLU A 99 18.68 -2.85 14.29
N LYS A 100 18.33 -1.69 14.82
CA LYS A 100 18.31 -1.47 16.28
C LYS A 100 17.11 -2.08 16.99
N TYR A 101 15.93 -2.12 16.36
CA TYR A 101 14.68 -2.42 17.07
C TYR A 101 13.98 -3.68 16.61
N PHE A 102 14.42 -4.30 15.51
CA PHE A 102 13.79 -5.47 14.94
C PHE A 102 14.71 -6.68 14.93
N ARG A 103 14.13 -7.86 15.06
CA ARG A 103 14.89 -9.12 15.05
C ARG A 103 15.36 -9.44 13.63
N PRO A 104 16.44 -10.23 13.47
CA PRO A 104 16.97 -10.58 12.14
C PRO A 104 15.93 -11.13 11.18
N GLU A 105 15.04 -12.02 11.64
CA GLU A 105 13.95 -12.59 10.84
C GLU A 105 12.91 -11.56 10.37
N GLU A 106 12.72 -10.47 11.11
CA GLU A 106 11.81 -9.38 10.76
C GLU A 106 12.46 -8.35 9.84
N GLN A 107 13.77 -8.21 9.92
CA GLN A 107 14.52 -7.19 9.16
C GLN A 107 14.40 -7.40 7.66
N ILE A 108 14.33 -8.66 7.19
CA ILE A 108 14.23 -9.00 5.77
C ILE A 108 12.99 -8.36 5.16
N ALA A 109 11.80 -8.62 5.72
CA ALA A 109 10.54 -8.06 5.24
C ALA A 109 10.52 -6.53 5.35
N LEU A 110 11.05 -5.97 6.45
CA LEU A 110 11.09 -4.52 6.66
C LEU A 110 12.01 -3.81 5.66
N ARG A 111 13.17 -4.39 5.34
CA ARG A 111 14.07 -3.86 4.31
C ARG A 111 13.40 -3.83 2.94
N GLU A 112 12.69 -4.89 2.56
CA GLU A 112 11.90 -4.94 1.32
C GLU A 112 10.82 -3.84 1.29
N ILE A 113 10.05 -3.68 2.38
CA ILE A 113 9.02 -2.63 2.48
C ILE A 113 9.63 -1.24 2.32
N MET A 114 10.77 -1.00 2.96
CA MET A 114 11.44 0.30 2.92
C MET A 114 12.27 0.53 1.65
N GLY A 115 12.44 -0.50 0.80
CA GLY A 115 13.25 -0.42 -0.40
C GLY A 115 14.74 -0.31 -0.14
N LEU A 116 15.20 -0.86 0.98
CA LEU A 116 16.61 -0.91 1.31
C LEU A 116 17.31 -2.04 0.55
N PRO A 117 18.59 -1.85 0.13
CA PRO A 117 19.35 -2.92 -0.48
C PRO A 117 19.39 -4.18 0.39
N ALA A 118 19.27 -5.34 -0.21
CA ALA A 118 19.48 -6.60 0.49
C ALA A 118 20.99 -6.79 0.71
N ASP A 119 21.39 -7.02 1.95
CA ASP A 119 22.80 -7.32 2.27
C ASP A 119 23.23 -8.72 1.80
N VAL A 120 22.24 -9.57 1.43
CA VAL A 120 22.46 -10.94 0.95
C VAL A 120 21.62 -11.19 -0.29
N VAL A 121 22.29 -11.55 -1.39
CA VAL A 121 21.65 -12.08 -2.59
C VAL A 121 21.41 -13.58 -2.34
N ILE A 122 20.15 -13.96 -2.06
CA ILE A 122 19.76 -15.36 -2.03
C ILE A 122 19.29 -15.72 -3.44
N PRO A 123 19.92 -16.71 -4.12
CA PRO A 123 19.44 -17.17 -5.41
C PRO A 123 18.00 -17.69 -5.28
N GLU A 124 17.14 -17.32 -6.20
CA GLU A 124 15.81 -17.93 -6.31
C GLU A 124 16.01 -19.39 -6.79
N LEU A 125 15.96 -20.34 -5.89
CA LEU A 125 15.92 -21.76 -6.22
C LEU A 125 14.45 -22.21 -6.28
N ASP A 126 14.12 -22.98 -7.31
CA ASP A 126 12.76 -23.49 -7.60
C ASP A 126 12.25 -24.58 -6.63
N SER A 127 12.67 -24.57 -5.39
CA SER A 127 12.26 -25.57 -4.39
C SER A 127 11.85 -24.89 -3.09
N ASP A 128 10.83 -25.42 -2.46
CA ASP A 128 10.17 -25.02 -1.20
C ASP A 128 10.65 -23.70 -0.58
N GLU A 129 9.74 -22.69 -0.55
CA GLU A 129 10.07 -21.33 -0.08
C GLU A 129 10.76 -21.39 1.29
N THR A 130 11.98 -20.89 1.38
CA THR A 130 12.67 -20.74 2.66
C THR A 130 11.99 -19.64 3.49
N PRO A 131 12.12 -19.65 4.84
CA PRO A 131 11.58 -18.56 5.69
C PRO A 131 12.05 -17.17 5.25
N GLU A 132 13.25 -17.04 4.70
CA GLU A 132 13.76 -15.78 4.16
C GLU A 132 13.08 -15.40 2.85
N GLN A 133 12.72 -16.34 1.99
CA GLN A 133 11.98 -16.09 0.74
C GLN A 133 10.54 -15.70 1.05
N GLU A 134 9.89 -16.34 2.03
CA GLU A 134 8.56 -15.94 2.53
C GLU A 134 8.60 -14.51 3.07
N ALA A 135 9.55 -14.17 3.94
CA ALA A 135 9.69 -12.83 4.50
C ALA A 135 9.91 -11.75 3.43
N ARG A 136 10.72 -12.05 2.39
CA ARG A 136 10.88 -11.15 1.23
C ARG A 136 9.60 -11.00 0.44
N SER A 137 8.87 -12.10 0.22
CA SER A 137 7.60 -12.10 -0.50
C SER A 137 6.55 -11.26 0.23
N GLU A 138 6.44 -11.40 1.55
CA GLU A 138 5.57 -10.58 2.39
C GLU A 138 5.96 -9.10 2.34
N GLY A 139 7.25 -8.79 2.46
CA GLY A 139 7.76 -7.42 2.40
C GLY A 139 7.46 -6.76 1.06
N ARG A 140 7.69 -7.46 -0.05
CA ARG A 140 7.37 -6.97 -1.41
C ARG A 140 5.87 -6.74 -1.59
N SER A 141 5.03 -7.66 -1.12
CA SER A 141 3.56 -7.53 -1.18
C SER A 141 3.07 -6.33 -0.36
N ALA A 142 3.60 -6.15 0.86
CA ALA A 142 3.26 -5.00 1.69
C ALA A 142 3.70 -3.68 1.04
N ARG A 143 4.90 -3.63 0.46
CA ARG A 143 5.40 -2.45 -0.27
C ARG A 143 4.50 -2.10 -1.45
N PHE A 144 4.15 -3.08 -2.29
CA PHE A 144 3.26 -2.86 -3.43
C PHE A 144 1.92 -2.26 -3.02
N ARG A 145 1.33 -2.76 -1.92
CA ARG A 145 0.09 -2.18 -1.35
C ARG A 145 0.29 -0.76 -0.84
N LEU A 146 1.44 -0.46 -0.22
CA LEU A 146 1.79 0.88 0.25
C LEU A 146 1.94 1.89 -0.90
N ASP A 147 2.36 1.44 -2.06
CA ASP A 147 2.58 2.30 -3.22
C ASP A 147 1.29 2.45 -4.06
N VAL A 148 0.58 1.34 -4.36
CA VAL A 148 -0.60 1.35 -5.23
C VAL A 148 -1.83 1.96 -4.56
N VAL A 149 -2.25 1.45 -3.39
CA VAL A 149 -3.53 1.85 -2.80
C VAL A 149 -3.62 3.36 -2.50
N PRO A 150 -2.59 4.01 -1.92
CA PRO A 150 -2.58 5.46 -1.73
C PRO A 150 -2.56 6.25 -3.05
N ALA A 151 -1.89 5.77 -4.12
CA ALA A 151 -1.88 6.43 -5.41
C ALA A 151 -3.30 6.64 -5.97
N TYR A 152 -4.20 5.69 -5.71
CA TYR A 152 -5.63 5.76 -6.04
C TYR A 152 -6.49 6.42 -4.95
N ASN A 153 -5.89 7.09 -3.97
CA ASN A 153 -6.62 7.67 -2.84
C ASN A 153 -7.56 6.67 -2.15
N TYR A 154 -7.10 5.41 -1.96
CA TYR A 154 -7.85 4.34 -1.30
C TYR A 154 -9.22 4.04 -1.95
N THR A 155 -9.34 4.26 -3.24
CA THR A 155 -10.57 4.15 -4.02
C THR A 155 -10.45 2.99 -5.02
N CYS A 156 -11.54 2.24 -5.22
CA CYS A 156 -11.61 1.24 -6.28
C CYS A 156 -11.57 1.91 -7.65
N ALA A 157 -10.58 1.55 -8.47
CA ALA A 157 -10.41 2.11 -9.81
C ALA A 157 -11.62 1.86 -10.72
N LEU A 158 -12.22 0.67 -10.63
CA LEU A 158 -13.37 0.28 -11.44
C LEU A 158 -14.67 0.97 -10.99
N THR A 159 -15.02 0.81 -9.71
CA THR A 159 -16.34 1.20 -9.20
C THR A 159 -16.38 2.61 -8.61
N GLY A 160 -15.24 3.19 -8.27
CA GLY A 160 -15.16 4.44 -7.53
C GLY A 160 -15.51 4.29 -6.03
N TYR A 161 -15.73 3.07 -5.56
CA TYR A 161 -16.12 2.82 -4.19
C TYR A 161 -14.93 3.01 -3.25
N ARG A 162 -15.14 3.76 -2.17
CA ARG A 162 -14.14 4.06 -1.16
C ARG A 162 -14.73 3.91 0.22
N ILE A 163 -14.21 2.95 0.98
CA ILE A 163 -14.39 2.88 2.43
C ILE A 163 -13.03 2.72 3.06
N ILE A 164 -12.74 3.55 4.02
CA ILE A 164 -11.55 3.48 4.85
C ILE A 164 -11.93 3.74 6.30
N THR A 165 -11.41 2.94 7.22
CA THR A 165 -11.75 3.00 8.64
C THR A 165 -10.52 3.04 9.50
N VAL A 166 -10.63 3.65 10.68
CA VAL A 166 -9.54 3.72 11.66
C VAL A 166 -9.20 2.34 12.24
N ASP A 167 -10.17 1.43 12.32
CA ASP A 167 -9.96 0.15 13.01
C ASP A 167 -9.71 -1.03 12.07
N ARG A 168 -10.19 -0.98 10.81
CA ARG A 168 -10.23 -2.14 9.91
C ARG A 168 -9.47 -1.94 8.59
N GLY A 169 -8.99 -0.73 8.29
CA GLY A 169 -8.31 -0.40 7.05
C GLY A 169 -9.28 -0.03 5.93
N THR A 170 -9.02 -0.47 4.72
CA THR A 170 -9.80 -0.11 3.52
C THR A 170 -10.46 -1.31 2.87
N ILE A 171 -11.50 -1.06 2.06
CA ILE A 171 -12.19 -2.06 1.24
C ILE A 171 -11.38 -2.48 0.02
N VAL A 172 -10.37 -1.69 -0.37
CA VAL A 172 -9.57 -1.96 -1.56
C VAL A 172 -8.23 -2.62 -1.23
N ASP A 173 -7.71 -3.37 -2.19
CA ASP A 173 -6.38 -3.95 -2.17
C ASP A 173 -5.65 -3.63 -3.49
N ALA A 174 -4.35 -3.88 -3.55
CA ALA A 174 -3.55 -3.73 -4.76
C ALA A 174 -3.62 -5.00 -5.61
N ALA A 175 -4.13 -4.88 -6.83
CA ALA A 175 -4.16 -5.93 -7.84
C ALA A 175 -3.00 -5.75 -8.82
N HIS A 176 -2.23 -6.81 -9.12
CA HIS A 176 -1.25 -6.76 -10.20
C HIS A 176 -1.94 -6.84 -11.55
N ILE A 177 -1.56 -5.95 -12.48
CA ILE A 177 -2.04 -6.00 -13.86
C ILE A 177 -1.39 -7.16 -14.60
N ALA A 178 -0.07 -7.17 -14.72
CA ALA A 178 0.69 -8.34 -15.14
C ALA A 178 1.04 -9.15 -13.87
N PRO A 179 0.63 -10.42 -13.75
CA PRO A 179 0.81 -11.22 -12.54
C PRO A 179 2.27 -11.22 -12.07
N PHE A 180 2.50 -11.01 -10.77
CA PHE A 180 3.84 -10.95 -10.21
C PHE A 180 4.65 -12.23 -10.48
N ARG A 181 3.99 -13.39 -10.43
CA ARG A 181 4.65 -14.70 -10.65
C ARG A 181 5.44 -14.74 -11.97
N SER A 182 4.89 -14.14 -13.04
CA SER A 182 5.52 -14.10 -14.36
C SER A 182 6.32 -12.85 -14.63
N SER A 183 5.88 -11.69 -14.13
CA SER A 183 6.48 -10.39 -14.43
C SER A 183 7.61 -9.99 -13.47
N LYS A 184 7.58 -10.49 -12.22
CA LYS A 184 8.43 -10.05 -11.09
C LYS A 184 8.39 -8.53 -10.87
N ASN A 185 7.28 -7.87 -11.27
CA ASN A 185 7.15 -6.42 -11.36
C ASN A 185 6.21 -5.88 -10.26
N ASN A 186 6.78 -5.18 -9.29
CA ASN A 186 6.06 -4.45 -8.22
C ASN A 186 6.06 -2.92 -8.44
N ASP A 187 6.33 -2.44 -9.66
CA ASP A 187 6.15 -1.02 -9.98
C ASP A 187 4.68 -0.63 -9.75
N VAL A 188 4.43 0.54 -9.17
CA VAL A 188 3.09 1.08 -8.95
C VAL A 188 2.24 1.09 -10.23
N ARG A 189 2.89 1.29 -11.38
CA ARG A 189 2.26 1.27 -12.71
C ARG A 189 1.88 -0.13 -13.20
N ASN A 190 2.22 -1.18 -12.45
CA ASN A 190 1.71 -2.53 -12.63
C ASN A 190 0.56 -2.84 -11.67
N GLY A 191 -0.05 -1.82 -11.08
CA GLY A 191 -1.06 -1.97 -10.03
C GLY A 191 -2.35 -1.23 -10.30
N LEU A 192 -3.46 -1.85 -9.87
CA LEU A 192 -4.78 -1.24 -9.73
C LEU A 192 -5.24 -1.34 -8.29
N SER A 193 -5.86 -0.29 -7.76
CA SER A 193 -6.56 -0.35 -6.47
C SER A 193 -7.98 -0.84 -6.69
N LEU A 194 -8.32 -2.03 -6.22
CA LEU A 194 -9.61 -2.67 -6.49
C LEU A 194 -10.27 -3.20 -5.21
N CYS A 195 -11.59 -3.06 -5.09
CA CYS A 195 -12.34 -3.81 -4.08
C CYS A 195 -12.38 -5.30 -4.45
N LYS A 196 -12.65 -6.17 -3.48
CA LYS A 196 -12.50 -7.63 -3.65
C LYS A 196 -13.25 -8.20 -4.85
N ASN A 197 -14.48 -7.76 -5.09
CA ASN A 197 -15.25 -8.24 -6.24
C ASN A 197 -14.61 -7.80 -7.56
N ALA A 198 -14.24 -6.52 -7.69
CA ALA A 198 -13.56 -6.01 -8.88
C ALA A 198 -12.20 -6.69 -9.10
N HIS A 199 -11.46 -6.97 -8.03
CA HIS A 199 -10.17 -7.65 -8.06
C HIS A 199 -10.33 -9.08 -8.58
N TRP A 200 -11.24 -9.85 -7.97
CA TRP A 200 -11.51 -11.22 -8.43
C TRP A 200 -11.94 -11.29 -9.90
N LEU A 201 -12.87 -10.42 -10.32
CA LEU A 201 -13.32 -10.34 -11.71
C LEU A 201 -12.17 -10.01 -12.69
N PHE A 202 -11.20 -9.20 -12.24
CA PHE A 202 -10.00 -8.85 -12.99
C PHE A 202 -9.05 -10.04 -13.11
N ASP A 203 -8.73 -10.67 -11.98
CA ASP A 203 -7.80 -11.81 -11.93
C ASP A 203 -8.26 -13.01 -12.78
N VAL A 204 -9.58 -13.22 -12.90
CA VAL A 204 -10.13 -14.28 -13.74
C VAL A 204 -10.39 -13.83 -15.19
N GLY A 205 -10.05 -12.59 -15.56
CA GLY A 205 -10.12 -12.08 -16.92
C GLY A 205 -11.53 -11.78 -17.42
N LEU A 206 -12.51 -11.52 -16.54
CA LEU A 206 -13.86 -11.11 -16.98
C LEU A 206 -13.90 -9.65 -17.43
N TRP A 207 -12.94 -8.84 -17.01
CA TRP A 207 -12.72 -7.50 -17.51
C TRP A 207 -11.25 -7.14 -17.59
N SER A 208 -10.93 -6.16 -18.40
CA SER A 208 -9.62 -5.56 -18.56
C SER A 208 -9.75 -4.09 -18.95
N LEU A 209 -8.65 -3.48 -19.36
CA LEU A 209 -8.60 -2.09 -19.84
C LEU A 209 -7.98 -2.06 -21.23
N ASP A 210 -8.50 -1.13 -22.06
CA ASP A 210 -7.81 -0.73 -23.28
C ASP A 210 -6.66 0.25 -22.99
N ASP A 211 -5.98 0.72 -24.04
CA ASP A 211 -4.83 1.62 -23.91
C ASP A 211 -5.23 3.05 -23.51
N ASP A 212 -6.54 3.40 -23.58
CA ASP A 212 -7.13 4.65 -23.10
C ASP A 212 -7.70 4.52 -21.68
N PHE A 213 -7.38 3.41 -20.99
CA PHE A 213 -7.87 3.09 -19.64
C PHE A 213 -9.39 2.93 -19.57
N ARG A 214 -10.03 2.49 -20.64
CA ARG A 214 -11.46 2.20 -20.68
C ARG A 214 -11.70 0.73 -20.42
N VAL A 215 -12.79 0.46 -19.72
CA VAL A 215 -13.20 -0.90 -19.36
C VAL A 215 -13.57 -1.70 -20.60
N PHE A 216 -12.95 -2.84 -20.74
CA PHE A 216 -13.27 -3.90 -21.68
C PHE A 216 -13.82 -5.11 -20.91
N VAL A 217 -14.88 -5.74 -21.35
CA VAL A 217 -15.54 -6.86 -20.66
C VAL A 217 -15.66 -8.06 -21.59
N ALA A 218 -15.36 -9.25 -21.09
CA ALA A 218 -15.53 -10.53 -21.78
C ALA A 218 -17.01 -10.97 -21.75
N GLU A 219 -17.91 -10.24 -22.40
CA GLU A 219 -19.37 -10.36 -22.27
C GLU A 219 -19.91 -11.78 -22.48
N ALA A 220 -19.27 -12.55 -23.36
CA ALA A 220 -19.67 -13.93 -23.67
C ALA A 220 -19.19 -14.97 -22.63
N ALA A 221 -18.33 -14.56 -21.69
CA ALA A 221 -17.71 -15.47 -20.73
C ALA A 221 -18.56 -15.75 -19.49
N PHE A 222 -19.61 -14.95 -19.23
CA PHE A 222 -20.41 -15.04 -18.02
C PHE A 222 -21.84 -14.56 -18.21
N ASP A 223 -22.73 -15.08 -17.37
CA ASP A 223 -24.05 -14.52 -17.14
C ASP A 223 -24.01 -13.57 -15.94
N GLU A 224 -24.83 -12.51 -15.97
CA GLU A 224 -24.84 -11.48 -14.92
C GLU A 224 -26.27 -11.07 -14.59
N ASP A 225 -26.63 -11.26 -13.33
CA ASP A 225 -27.84 -10.71 -12.72
C ASP A 225 -27.45 -9.85 -11.52
N SER A 226 -27.65 -8.54 -11.64
CA SER A 226 -27.22 -7.55 -10.63
C SER A 226 -28.31 -6.52 -10.39
N PRO A 227 -29.46 -6.91 -9.79
CA PRO A 227 -30.65 -6.03 -9.72
C PRO A 227 -30.40 -4.74 -8.93
N ASP A 228 -29.55 -4.78 -7.90
CA ASP A 228 -29.31 -3.65 -7.00
C ASP A 228 -27.93 -3.01 -7.19
N GLN A 229 -27.15 -3.42 -8.21
CA GLN A 229 -25.82 -2.90 -8.48
C GLN A 229 -25.65 -2.58 -9.96
N THR A 230 -24.69 -1.73 -10.28
CA THR A 230 -24.31 -1.51 -11.68
C THR A 230 -23.67 -2.77 -12.24
N PRO A 231 -24.27 -3.42 -13.25
CA PRO A 231 -23.69 -4.58 -13.90
C PRO A 231 -22.32 -4.28 -14.50
N LEU A 232 -21.41 -5.28 -14.49
CA LEU A 232 -20.10 -5.16 -15.10
C LEU A 232 -20.21 -4.81 -16.60
N LYS A 233 -21.16 -5.41 -17.31
CA LYS A 233 -21.43 -5.15 -18.73
C LYS A 233 -21.80 -3.70 -19.02
N GLN A 234 -22.42 -2.99 -18.07
CA GLN A 234 -22.72 -1.55 -18.22
C GLN A 234 -21.51 -0.65 -18.00
N MET A 235 -20.39 -1.20 -17.57
CA MET A 235 -19.14 -0.44 -17.40
C MET A 235 -18.28 -0.38 -18.66
N ILE A 236 -18.64 -1.12 -19.72
CA ILE A 236 -17.91 -1.12 -20.99
C ILE A 236 -17.71 0.29 -21.52
N GLY A 237 -16.49 0.60 -21.93
CA GLY A 237 -16.09 1.90 -22.48
C GLY A 237 -15.97 3.03 -21.43
N ARG A 238 -16.35 2.79 -20.17
CA ARG A 238 -16.12 3.77 -19.11
C ARG A 238 -14.64 3.84 -18.78
N ARG A 239 -14.11 5.05 -18.65
CA ARG A 239 -12.74 5.25 -18.16
C ARG A 239 -12.70 4.99 -16.66
N ILE A 240 -11.71 4.20 -16.20
CA ILE A 240 -11.50 3.96 -14.77
C ILE A 240 -11.03 5.24 -14.04
N ARG A 241 -11.08 5.20 -12.72
CA ARG A 241 -10.41 6.20 -11.90
C ARG A 241 -8.92 5.93 -11.91
N LEU A 242 -8.15 6.89 -12.43
CA LEU A 242 -6.69 6.83 -12.47
C LEU A 242 -6.06 7.43 -11.21
N PRO A 243 -4.81 7.10 -10.90
CA PRO A 243 -4.02 7.81 -9.91
C PRO A 243 -4.02 9.31 -10.17
N ARG A 244 -3.92 10.11 -9.10
CA ARG A 244 -3.89 11.57 -9.22
C ARG A 244 -2.69 12.07 -10.03
N GLU A 245 -1.55 11.38 -9.93
CA GLU A 245 -0.31 11.71 -10.60
C GLU A 245 -0.08 10.78 -11.80
N GLU A 246 0.14 11.34 -12.98
CA GLU A 246 0.33 10.60 -14.23
C GLU A 246 1.51 9.62 -14.19
N ARG A 247 2.56 9.95 -13.44
CA ARG A 247 3.72 9.05 -13.25
C ARG A 247 3.36 7.70 -12.61
N HIS A 248 2.17 7.59 -11.99
CA HIS A 248 1.67 6.36 -11.38
C HIS A 248 0.60 5.66 -12.21
N TRP A 249 0.27 6.19 -13.40
CA TRP A 249 -0.74 5.57 -14.26
C TRP A 249 -0.28 4.20 -14.73
N PRO A 250 -1.20 3.26 -14.91
CA PRO A 250 -0.89 1.94 -15.44
C PRO A 250 -0.12 2.01 -16.76
N LEU A 251 0.92 1.17 -16.92
CA LEU A 251 1.60 1.04 -18.19
C LEU A 251 0.74 0.27 -19.18
N THR A 252 0.55 0.81 -20.38
CA THR A 252 -0.22 0.15 -21.45
C THR A 252 0.35 -1.21 -21.81
N ALA A 253 1.66 -1.40 -21.71
CA ALA A 253 2.32 -2.70 -21.91
C ALA A 253 1.84 -3.77 -20.89
N ASN A 254 1.59 -3.38 -19.62
CA ASN A 254 1.04 -4.29 -18.61
C ASN A 254 -0.43 -4.61 -18.91
N LEU A 255 -1.22 -3.63 -19.37
CA LEU A 255 -2.61 -3.82 -19.80
C LEU A 255 -2.70 -4.78 -20.98
N ALA A 256 -1.84 -4.61 -21.98
CA ALA A 256 -1.75 -5.51 -23.13
C ALA A 256 -1.36 -6.94 -22.71
N ALA A 257 -0.43 -7.07 -21.75
CA ALA A 257 -0.04 -8.37 -21.21
C ALA A 257 -1.22 -9.06 -20.50
N HIS A 258 -2.01 -8.31 -19.73
CA HIS A 258 -3.22 -8.84 -19.07
C HIS A 258 -4.27 -9.29 -20.08
N ARG A 259 -4.58 -8.46 -21.09
CA ARG A 259 -5.49 -8.85 -22.16
C ARG A 259 -5.04 -10.12 -22.89
N LYS A 260 -3.74 -10.19 -23.23
CA LYS A 260 -3.17 -11.36 -23.89
C LYS A 260 -3.27 -12.63 -23.03
N LEU A 261 -3.01 -12.50 -21.71
CA LEU A 261 -3.07 -13.62 -20.77
C LEU A 261 -4.48 -14.26 -20.73
N HIS A 262 -5.51 -13.42 -20.81
CA HIS A 262 -6.91 -13.84 -20.72
C HIS A 262 -7.62 -13.97 -22.07
N GLY A 263 -6.90 -13.83 -23.20
CA GLY A 263 -7.48 -13.92 -24.53
C GLY A 263 -8.50 -12.80 -24.85
N LEU A 264 -8.27 -11.61 -24.26
CA LEU A 264 -9.11 -10.42 -24.43
C LEU A 264 -8.44 -9.50 -25.46
N GLY A 265 -8.89 -9.51 -26.68
CA GLY A 265 -8.29 -8.66 -27.72
C GLY A 265 -8.82 -8.94 -29.08
#